data_037ae92d78363e7c6e90f4066f1ebbd9
#
_entry.id   037ae92d78363e7c6e90f4066f1ebbd9
#
_cell.length_a   1.000
_cell.length_b   1.000
_cell.length_c   1.000
_cell.angle_alpha   90.00
_cell.angle_beta   90.00
_cell.angle_gamma   90.00
#
_symmetry.space_group_name_H-M   'P 1'
#
loop_
_entity.id
_entity.type
_entity.pdbx_description
1 polymer ?
#
loop_
_entity_poly.entity_id
_entity_poly.type
_entity_poly.pdbx_seq_one_letter_code
_entity_poly.pdbx_strand_id
1 'polypeptide(L)'
;PSVESLKKSGHEGVMLYCSPPRQEWMKAKQPPKSYLDSLEKNGIKFAFVWQFRGGSGNPQDSDTARGKTGGIEDAKLVSHYLRSIGRENLPVYFAVDFNVSLDYWNSTVSQYFRGAGEVLGRHRVGIYGHSRVVDWAREDDLVAGLGGGRVLGWVTKSWSQGVTGSDYAALYQGTHNVTGPDGISVDINTVYSDNWGWKPIDPSPKKVTKKVNIPTQYQKICPNPRHRGDPVFLPEVLRAFGVPVKELPGWKEWGMGDFDRIWGVAAHHTGSNFTSAEYIARNPGLENALSSQIHLSRQAPYTATLCGVGVAWHLGKGSYPGLPTNNANPFMIGIEPQSNGTDPWP
;
A
#
# COMPACT_ATOMS: atom_id res chain seq x y z
N PRO A 1 -30.62 -11.01 1.00
CA PRO A 1 -31.17 -11.89 2.04
C PRO A 1 -32.03 -11.09 3.04
N SER A 2 -33.01 -11.75 3.67
CA SER A 2 -33.75 -11.18 4.78
C SER A 2 -32.85 -11.03 6.01
N VAL A 3 -33.16 -10.05 6.87
CA VAL A 3 -32.37 -9.80 8.10
C VAL A 3 -32.47 -11.01 9.05
N GLU A 4 -33.64 -11.64 9.10
CA GLU A 4 -33.85 -12.83 9.91
C GLU A 4 -33.00 -14.02 9.45
N SER A 5 -32.91 -14.24 8.15
CA SER A 5 -32.10 -15.32 7.55
C SER A 5 -30.60 -15.09 7.74
N LEU A 6 -30.13 -13.85 7.61
CA LEU A 6 -28.74 -13.49 7.92
C LEU A 6 -28.38 -13.81 9.37
N LYS A 7 -29.25 -13.43 10.30
CA LYS A 7 -29.07 -13.68 11.74
C LYS A 7 -29.06 -15.17 12.06
N LYS A 8 -30.04 -15.91 11.52
CA LYS A 8 -30.15 -17.37 11.69
C LYS A 8 -28.93 -18.12 11.16
N SER A 9 -28.31 -17.62 10.07
CA SER A 9 -27.13 -18.20 9.47
C SER A 9 -25.82 -17.76 10.14
N GLY A 10 -25.87 -16.96 11.22
CA GLY A 10 -24.70 -16.52 11.98
C GLY A 10 -23.82 -15.49 11.27
N HIS A 11 -24.33 -14.80 10.25
CA HIS A 11 -23.59 -13.72 9.59
C HIS A 11 -23.58 -12.45 10.44
N GLU A 12 -22.40 -11.91 10.68
CA GLU A 12 -22.22 -10.67 11.45
C GLU A 12 -22.43 -9.40 10.61
N GLY A 13 -22.34 -9.52 9.30
CA GLY A 13 -22.48 -8.38 8.42
C GLY A 13 -22.57 -8.72 6.94
N VAL A 14 -22.84 -7.70 6.12
CA VAL A 14 -23.04 -7.82 4.68
C VAL A 14 -22.33 -6.69 3.92
N MET A 15 -21.83 -7.02 2.72
CA MET A 15 -21.35 -6.04 1.75
C MET A 15 -22.48 -5.71 0.78
N LEU A 16 -22.76 -4.42 0.60
CA LEU A 16 -23.88 -3.92 -0.18
C LEU A 16 -23.40 -2.96 -1.26
N TYR A 17 -24.07 -2.95 -2.41
CA TYR A 17 -23.75 -2.00 -3.46
C TYR A 17 -24.34 -0.61 -3.14
N CYS A 18 -23.55 0.44 -3.36
CA CYS A 18 -24.02 1.82 -3.37
C CYS A 18 -24.12 2.40 -4.78
N SER A 19 -23.66 1.67 -5.81
CA SER A 19 -23.84 2.04 -7.20
C SER A 19 -25.28 1.78 -7.66
N PRO A 20 -25.85 2.62 -8.58
CA PRO A 20 -27.18 2.39 -9.10
C PRO A 20 -27.25 1.08 -9.90
N PRO A 21 -28.43 0.44 -9.93
CA PRO A 21 -28.61 -0.79 -10.70
C PRO A 21 -28.53 -0.50 -12.21
N ARG A 22 -27.73 -1.29 -12.93
CA ARG A 22 -27.60 -1.20 -14.40
C ARG A 22 -28.65 -2.02 -15.14
N GLN A 23 -29.23 -3.00 -14.47
CA GLN A 23 -30.21 -3.95 -15.01
C GLN A 23 -31.31 -4.22 -13.97
N GLU A 24 -32.48 -4.67 -14.42
CA GLU A 24 -33.63 -4.91 -13.55
C GLU A 24 -33.31 -5.85 -12.37
N TRP A 25 -32.63 -6.96 -12.64
CA TRP A 25 -32.24 -7.93 -11.59
C TRP A 25 -31.27 -7.38 -10.55
N MET A 26 -30.61 -6.25 -10.83
CA MET A 26 -29.69 -5.60 -9.91
C MET A 26 -30.37 -4.64 -8.95
N LYS A 27 -31.68 -4.32 -9.13
CA LYS A 27 -32.39 -3.33 -8.31
C LYS A 27 -32.30 -3.65 -6.80
N ALA A 28 -32.33 -4.92 -6.43
CA ALA A 28 -32.22 -5.33 -5.04
C ALA A 28 -30.78 -5.23 -4.47
N LYS A 29 -29.77 -4.97 -5.30
CA LYS A 29 -28.38 -4.86 -4.82
C LYS A 29 -28.09 -3.51 -4.17
N GLN A 30 -28.79 -2.44 -4.57
CA GLN A 30 -28.73 -1.14 -3.88
C GLN A 30 -29.87 -1.09 -2.86
N PRO A 31 -29.58 -1.19 -1.56
CA PRO A 31 -30.62 -1.34 -0.55
C PRO A 31 -31.33 -0.03 -0.28
N PRO A 32 -32.66 -0.08 0.01
CA PRO A 32 -33.36 1.08 0.52
C PRO A 32 -32.98 1.34 1.99
N LYS A 33 -33.17 2.60 2.43
CA LYS A 33 -32.87 3.00 3.82
C LYS A 33 -33.55 2.10 4.85
N SER A 34 -34.79 1.69 4.63
CA SER A 34 -35.55 0.81 5.54
C SER A 34 -34.88 -0.54 5.79
N TYR A 35 -34.22 -1.10 4.77
CA TYR A 35 -33.46 -2.34 4.93
C TYR A 35 -32.21 -2.12 5.79
N LEU A 36 -31.49 -1.02 5.58
CA LEU A 36 -30.32 -0.67 6.39
C LEU A 36 -30.67 -0.44 7.85
N ASP A 37 -31.75 0.29 8.12
CA ASP A 37 -32.26 0.54 9.46
C ASP A 37 -32.66 -0.80 10.14
N SER A 38 -33.20 -1.75 9.38
CA SER A 38 -33.51 -3.09 9.88
C SER A 38 -32.26 -3.91 10.20
N LEU A 39 -31.21 -3.84 9.38
CA LEU A 39 -29.93 -4.49 9.67
C LEU A 39 -29.35 -3.97 10.99
N GLU A 40 -29.24 -2.64 11.15
CA GLU A 40 -28.71 -2.01 12.37
C GLU A 40 -29.52 -2.38 13.62
N LYS A 41 -30.86 -2.30 13.54
CA LYS A 41 -31.76 -2.70 14.65
C LYS A 41 -31.53 -4.13 15.10
N ASN A 42 -31.10 -5.01 14.19
CA ASN A 42 -30.85 -6.44 14.48
C ASN A 42 -29.35 -6.73 14.73
N GLY A 43 -28.50 -5.71 14.83
CA GLY A 43 -27.06 -5.86 15.11
C GLY A 43 -26.26 -6.43 13.94
N ILE A 44 -26.81 -6.45 12.73
CA ILE A 44 -26.09 -6.85 11.51
C ILE A 44 -25.35 -5.64 10.96
N LYS A 45 -24.03 -5.74 10.87
CA LYS A 45 -23.16 -4.71 10.30
C LYS A 45 -23.27 -4.68 8.78
N PHE A 46 -23.03 -3.54 8.15
CA PHE A 46 -22.94 -3.45 6.70
C PHE A 46 -21.86 -2.44 6.26
N ALA A 47 -21.30 -2.66 5.10
CA ALA A 47 -20.45 -1.71 4.41
C ALA A 47 -20.80 -1.65 2.92
N PHE A 48 -20.28 -0.64 2.22
CA PHE A 48 -20.65 -0.38 0.85
C PHE A 48 -19.49 -0.61 -0.12
N VAL A 49 -19.86 -1.09 -1.32
CA VAL A 49 -18.98 -1.15 -2.48
C VAL A 49 -19.59 -0.39 -3.65
N TRP A 50 -18.75 0.38 -4.32
CA TRP A 50 -19.06 0.99 -5.62
C TRP A 50 -18.48 0.14 -6.74
N GLN A 51 -19.34 -0.33 -7.62
CA GLN A 51 -19.00 -0.99 -8.88
C GLN A 51 -20.15 -0.75 -9.85
N PHE A 52 -20.03 0.30 -10.66
CA PHE A 52 -21.05 0.61 -11.66
C PHE A 52 -20.70 0.03 -13.02
N ARG A 53 -19.43 0.07 -13.42
CA ARG A 53 -18.93 -0.50 -14.66
C ARG A 53 -18.10 -1.76 -14.40
N GLY A 54 -17.92 -2.58 -15.41
CA GLY A 54 -17.00 -3.71 -15.38
C GLY A 54 -17.59 -4.99 -14.83
N GLY A 55 -16.70 -5.92 -14.46
CA GLY A 55 -17.01 -7.29 -14.10
C GLY A 55 -16.77 -8.28 -15.23
N SER A 56 -16.29 -7.83 -16.40
CA SER A 56 -15.90 -8.69 -17.53
C SER A 56 -14.42 -9.10 -17.49
N GLY A 57 -13.64 -8.58 -16.54
CA GLY A 57 -12.18 -8.73 -16.52
C GLY A 57 -11.44 -7.84 -17.52
N ASN A 58 -12.16 -7.07 -18.35
CA ASN A 58 -11.56 -6.11 -19.26
C ASN A 58 -11.29 -4.78 -18.53
N PRO A 59 -10.01 -4.33 -18.46
CA PRO A 59 -9.66 -3.07 -17.80
C PRO A 59 -10.45 -1.86 -18.28
N GLN A 60 -10.72 -1.76 -19.57
CA GLN A 60 -11.41 -0.61 -20.20
C GLN A 60 -12.88 -0.49 -19.79
N ASP A 61 -13.49 -1.59 -19.35
CA ASP A 61 -14.88 -1.61 -18.89
C ASP A 61 -15.01 -1.28 -17.40
N SER A 62 -13.90 -1.10 -16.69
CA SER A 62 -13.88 -0.76 -15.27
C SER A 62 -14.17 0.72 -15.01
N ASP A 63 -14.78 1.02 -13.85
CA ASP A 63 -14.92 2.39 -13.35
C ASP A 63 -13.57 3.10 -13.27
N THR A 64 -12.54 2.37 -12.84
CA THR A 64 -11.19 2.90 -12.61
C THR A 64 -10.44 3.25 -13.90
N ALA A 65 -10.86 2.73 -15.07
CA ALA A 65 -10.29 3.09 -16.36
C ALA A 65 -10.47 4.58 -16.72
N ARG A 66 -11.41 5.26 -16.06
CA ARG A 66 -11.68 6.70 -16.28
C ARG A 66 -10.69 7.62 -15.52
N GLY A 67 -9.73 7.05 -14.79
CA GLY A 67 -8.73 7.81 -14.07
C GLY A 67 -9.33 8.83 -13.08
N LYS A 68 -8.63 9.93 -12.86
CA LYS A 68 -8.98 10.94 -11.84
C LYS A 68 -10.40 11.49 -12.00
N THR A 69 -10.80 11.84 -13.21
CA THR A 69 -12.15 12.38 -13.50
C THR A 69 -13.24 11.38 -13.12
N GLY A 70 -13.06 10.10 -13.47
CA GLY A 70 -13.99 9.04 -13.09
C GLY A 70 -14.11 8.87 -11.58
N GLY A 71 -12.98 8.94 -10.86
CA GLY A 71 -12.98 8.90 -9.41
C GLY A 71 -13.74 10.03 -8.74
N ILE A 72 -13.61 11.26 -9.27
CA ILE A 72 -14.37 12.44 -8.81
C ILE A 72 -15.86 12.26 -9.05
N GLU A 73 -16.25 11.83 -10.26
CA GLU A 73 -17.65 11.65 -10.63
C GLU A 73 -18.34 10.58 -9.78
N ASP A 74 -17.72 9.41 -9.64
CA ASP A 74 -18.27 8.29 -8.86
C ASP A 74 -18.36 8.65 -7.37
N ALA A 75 -17.36 9.32 -6.83
CA ALA A 75 -17.35 9.75 -5.43
C ALA A 75 -18.46 10.79 -5.13
N LYS A 76 -18.81 11.65 -6.09
CA LYS A 76 -19.97 12.56 -5.97
C LYS A 76 -21.28 11.77 -5.92
N LEU A 77 -21.45 10.75 -6.76
CA LEU A 77 -22.63 9.89 -6.77
C LEU A 77 -22.72 9.09 -5.46
N VAL A 78 -21.62 8.53 -4.99
CA VAL A 78 -21.50 7.88 -3.67
C VAL A 78 -21.94 8.83 -2.55
N SER A 79 -21.39 10.05 -2.53
CA SER A 79 -21.72 11.07 -1.52
C SER A 79 -23.22 11.42 -1.53
N HIS A 80 -23.80 11.56 -2.72
CA HIS A 80 -25.24 11.82 -2.88
C HIS A 80 -26.08 10.66 -2.32
N TYR A 81 -25.77 9.42 -2.71
CA TYR A 81 -26.51 8.24 -2.23
C TYR A 81 -26.37 8.08 -0.71
N LEU A 82 -25.18 8.14 -0.15
CA LEU A 82 -24.97 7.97 1.31
C LEU A 82 -25.71 9.05 2.11
N ARG A 83 -25.77 10.28 1.60
CA ARG A 83 -26.56 11.37 2.21
C ARG A 83 -28.06 11.08 2.15
N SER A 84 -28.56 10.57 1.04
CA SER A 84 -30.00 10.26 0.87
C SER A 84 -30.50 9.17 1.83
N ILE A 85 -29.60 8.32 2.30
CA ILE A 85 -29.90 7.26 3.27
C ILE A 85 -29.47 7.59 4.72
N GLY A 86 -28.93 8.81 4.95
CA GLY A 86 -28.46 9.26 6.28
C GLY A 86 -27.20 8.54 6.77
N ARG A 87 -26.29 8.20 5.88
CA ARG A 87 -25.04 7.47 6.16
C ARG A 87 -23.82 8.15 5.55
N GLU A 88 -23.86 9.47 5.45
CA GLU A 88 -22.87 10.30 4.75
C GLU A 88 -21.43 10.14 5.26
N ASN A 89 -21.23 9.65 6.49
CA ASN A 89 -19.91 9.48 7.09
C ASN A 89 -19.30 8.08 6.90
N LEU A 90 -20.02 7.14 6.32
CA LEU A 90 -19.50 5.80 6.07
C LEU A 90 -18.48 5.81 4.93
N PRO A 91 -17.43 5.00 5.03
CA PRO A 91 -16.51 4.78 3.92
C PRO A 91 -17.10 3.82 2.89
N VAL A 92 -16.50 3.83 1.68
CA VAL A 92 -16.93 3.00 0.55
C VAL A 92 -15.72 2.34 -0.10
N TYR A 93 -15.84 1.07 -0.42
CA TYR A 93 -14.88 0.36 -1.26
C TYR A 93 -15.15 0.65 -2.73
N PHE A 94 -14.12 1.03 -3.48
CA PHE A 94 -14.19 1.14 -4.93
C PHE A 94 -13.58 -0.12 -5.56
N ALA A 95 -14.29 -0.72 -6.50
CA ALA A 95 -13.93 -2.01 -7.06
C ALA A 95 -12.91 -1.89 -8.20
N VAL A 96 -11.86 -2.72 -8.11
CA VAL A 96 -10.87 -3.00 -9.15
C VAL A 96 -10.99 -4.48 -9.51
N ASP A 97 -11.96 -4.82 -10.35
CA ASP A 97 -12.38 -6.19 -10.62
C ASP A 97 -11.73 -6.75 -11.89
N PHE A 98 -10.40 -6.66 -11.97
CA PHE A 98 -9.56 -7.21 -13.04
C PHE A 98 -8.11 -7.33 -12.59
N ASN A 99 -7.29 -8.05 -13.37
CA ASN A 99 -5.87 -8.18 -13.10
C ASN A 99 -5.11 -6.92 -13.56
N VAL A 100 -4.63 -6.11 -12.62
CA VAL A 100 -3.95 -4.84 -12.88
C VAL A 100 -2.44 -5.06 -12.95
N SER A 101 -1.77 -4.51 -13.98
CA SER A 101 -0.32 -4.35 -13.99
C SER A 101 0.12 -3.13 -13.18
N LEU A 102 1.36 -3.11 -12.71
CA LEU A 102 1.90 -1.96 -11.98
C LEU A 102 1.89 -0.68 -12.82
N ASP A 103 2.20 -0.78 -14.11
CA ASP A 103 2.17 0.37 -15.03
C ASP A 103 0.77 0.96 -15.17
N TYR A 104 -0.26 0.09 -15.27
CA TYR A 104 -1.63 0.55 -15.36
C TYR A 104 -2.16 1.08 -14.02
N TRP A 105 -1.70 0.52 -12.89
CA TRP A 105 -1.92 1.11 -11.57
C TRP A 105 -1.37 2.54 -11.52
N ASN A 106 -0.10 2.72 -11.83
CA ASN A 106 0.59 4.01 -11.74
C ASN A 106 -0.02 5.07 -12.68
N SER A 107 -0.32 4.68 -13.91
CA SER A 107 -0.81 5.62 -14.94
C SER A 107 -2.28 5.97 -14.81
N THR A 108 -3.11 5.06 -14.34
CA THR A 108 -4.58 5.19 -14.48
C THR A 108 -5.34 4.89 -13.19
N VAL A 109 -5.18 3.68 -12.62
CA VAL A 109 -6.02 3.24 -11.51
C VAL A 109 -5.76 4.06 -10.25
N SER A 110 -4.50 4.34 -9.89
CA SER A 110 -4.16 5.18 -8.74
C SER A 110 -4.76 6.59 -8.85
N GLN A 111 -4.85 7.14 -10.07
CA GLN A 111 -5.45 8.45 -10.31
C GLN A 111 -6.95 8.47 -10.01
N TYR A 112 -7.66 7.36 -10.27
CA TYR A 112 -9.06 7.22 -9.89
C TYR A 112 -9.23 7.35 -8.36
N PHE A 113 -8.41 6.67 -7.58
CA PHE A 113 -8.45 6.74 -6.12
C PHE A 113 -8.07 8.13 -5.58
N ARG A 114 -7.14 8.84 -6.23
CA ARG A 114 -6.85 10.25 -5.92
C ARG A 114 -8.08 11.12 -6.13
N GLY A 115 -8.79 10.94 -7.26
CA GLY A 115 -10.02 11.65 -7.53
C GLY A 115 -11.13 11.35 -6.52
N ALA A 116 -11.32 10.10 -6.14
CA ALA A 116 -12.28 9.71 -5.10
C ALA A 116 -11.94 10.34 -3.74
N GLY A 117 -10.66 10.36 -3.38
CA GLY A 117 -10.16 10.97 -2.15
C GLY A 117 -10.34 12.47 -2.08
N GLU A 118 -10.29 13.20 -3.21
CA GLU A 118 -10.57 14.64 -3.27
C GLU A 118 -12.00 14.99 -2.87
N VAL A 119 -12.96 14.12 -3.18
CA VAL A 119 -14.39 14.34 -2.88
C VAL A 119 -14.80 13.84 -1.51
N LEU A 120 -14.38 12.61 -1.14
CA LEU A 120 -14.84 11.96 0.08
C LEU A 120 -13.90 12.20 1.27
N GLY A 121 -12.67 12.63 1.01
CA GLY A 121 -11.57 12.49 1.95
C GLY A 121 -11.04 11.05 1.99
N ARG A 122 -9.72 10.89 2.03
CA ARG A 122 -9.05 9.57 2.01
C ARG A 122 -9.61 8.60 3.06
N HIS A 123 -9.94 9.08 4.26
CA HIS A 123 -10.48 8.27 5.36
C HIS A 123 -11.82 7.58 5.03
N ARG A 124 -12.46 7.93 3.92
CA ARG A 124 -13.69 7.32 3.46
C ARG A 124 -13.53 6.48 2.18
N VAL A 125 -12.29 6.36 1.69
CA VAL A 125 -11.99 5.59 0.49
C VAL A 125 -11.41 4.23 0.88
N GLY A 126 -12.04 3.15 0.44
CA GLY A 126 -11.55 1.78 0.49
C GLY A 126 -11.31 1.24 -0.92
N ILE A 127 -10.64 0.09 -1.02
CA ILE A 127 -10.36 -0.60 -2.28
C ILE A 127 -10.76 -2.07 -2.21
N TYR A 128 -11.45 -2.56 -3.23
CA TYR A 128 -11.65 -3.98 -3.50
C TYR A 128 -10.83 -4.39 -4.72
N GLY A 129 -10.11 -5.51 -4.65
CA GLY A 129 -9.37 -6.04 -5.77
C GLY A 129 -8.39 -7.14 -5.36
N HIS A 130 -7.49 -7.52 -6.27
CA HIS A 130 -6.46 -8.51 -5.94
C HIS A 130 -5.43 -7.95 -4.94
N SER A 131 -4.68 -8.84 -4.27
CA SER A 131 -3.77 -8.50 -3.18
C SER A 131 -2.81 -7.35 -3.51
N ARG A 132 -2.23 -7.36 -4.72
CA ARG A 132 -1.26 -6.33 -5.14
C ARG A 132 -1.87 -4.93 -5.25
N VAL A 133 -3.09 -4.78 -5.81
CA VAL A 133 -3.70 -3.44 -5.91
C VAL A 133 -4.07 -2.88 -4.54
N VAL A 134 -4.47 -3.74 -3.61
CA VAL A 134 -4.75 -3.32 -2.22
C VAL A 134 -3.46 -2.88 -1.53
N ASP A 135 -2.35 -3.58 -1.75
CA ASP A 135 -1.06 -3.23 -1.19
C ASP A 135 -0.50 -1.94 -1.80
N TRP A 136 -0.57 -1.77 -3.13
CA TRP A 136 -0.18 -0.52 -3.79
C TRP A 136 -1.02 0.67 -3.33
N ALA A 137 -2.33 0.50 -3.12
CA ALA A 137 -3.18 1.57 -2.57
C ALA A 137 -2.80 1.96 -1.15
N ARG A 138 -2.32 1.00 -0.34
CA ARG A 138 -1.75 1.22 0.99
C ARG A 138 -0.43 1.98 0.93
N GLU A 139 0.49 1.55 0.06
CA GLU A 139 1.81 2.18 -0.12
C GLU A 139 1.70 3.61 -0.64
N ASP A 140 0.80 3.84 -1.59
CA ASP A 140 0.55 5.17 -2.18
C ASP A 140 -0.31 6.08 -1.28
N ASP A 141 -0.72 5.62 -0.09
CA ASP A 141 -1.56 6.35 0.88
C ASP A 141 -2.90 6.85 0.28
N LEU A 142 -3.55 6.02 -0.55
CA LEU A 142 -4.76 6.39 -1.29
C LEU A 142 -6.06 5.96 -0.62
N VAL A 143 -5.99 5.10 0.38
CA VAL A 143 -7.16 4.53 1.08
C VAL A 143 -7.10 4.75 2.58
N ALA A 144 -8.22 4.56 3.24
CA ALA A 144 -8.34 4.78 4.68
C ALA A 144 -7.44 3.85 5.48
N GLY A 145 -6.63 4.40 6.38
CA GLY A 145 -5.85 3.65 7.36
C GLY A 145 -6.71 3.23 8.55
N LEU A 146 -6.55 1.99 8.99
CA LEU A 146 -7.26 1.41 10.14
C LEU A 146 -6.35 1.25 11.38
N GLY A 147 -5.10 1.68 11.27
CA GLY A 147 -4.08 1.51 12.29
C GLY A 147 -3.29 0.22 12.14
N GLY A 148 -2.10 0.16 12.78
CA GLY A 148 -1.24 -1.04 12.74
C GLY A 148 -0.70 -1.43 11.36
N GLY A 149 -0.68 -0.51 10.39
CA GLY A 149 -0.31 -0.80 8.99
C GLY A 149 -1.46 -1.35 8.14
N ARG A 150 -2.63 -1.53 8.72
CA ARG A 150 -3.83 -2.04 8.05
C ARG A 150 -4.60 -0.91 7.38
N VAL A 151 -5.20 -1.21 6.23
CA VAL A 151 -6.03 -0.28 5.45
C VAL A 151 -7.43 -0.83 5.21
N LEU A 152 -8.33 0.04 4.78
CA LEU A 152 -9.66 -0.33 4.31
C LEU A 152 -9.54 -1.00 2.92
N GLY A 153 -8.95 -2.19 2.92
CA GLY A 153 -8.73 -3.04 1.77
C GLY A 153 -9.59 -4.29 1.86
N TRP A 154 -10.13 -4.70 0.73
CA TRP A 154 -10.90 -5.93 0.58
C TRP A 154 -10.26 -6.75 -0.53
N VAL A 155 -9.46 -7.74 -0.13
CA VAL A 155 -8.73 -8.61 -1.06
C VAL A 155 -9.66 -9.70 -1.59
N THR A 156 -9.73 -9.85 -2.92
CA THR A 156 -10.37 -11.00 -3.55
C THR A 156 -9.38 -12.13 -3.81
N LYS A 157 -9.83 -13.37 -3.76
CA LYS A 157 -9.04 -14.55 -4.13
C LYS A 157 -8.56 -14.49 -5.59
N SER A 158 -9.37 -13.92 -6.48
CA SER A 158 -9.05 -13.77 -7.90
C SER A 158 -7.77 -12.95 -8.09
N TRP A 159 -6.84 -13.46 -8.91
CA TRP A 159 -5.54 -12.84 -9.26
C TRP A 159 -4.60 -12.58 -8.08
N SER A 160 -4.94 -13.03 -6.86
CA SER A 160 -4.13 -12.82 -5.64
C SER A 160 -3.09 -13.90 -5.37
N GLN A 161 -3.04 -14.95 -6.18
CA GLN A 161 -2.03 -16.03 -6.09
C GLN A 161 -1.89 -16.62 -4.67
N GLY A 162 -3.01 -16.76 -3.95
CA GLY A 162 -3.03 -17.28 -2.58
C GLY A 162 -2.78 -16.25 -1.47
N VAL A 163 -2.43 -15.02 -1.81
CA VAL A 163 -2.22 -13.94 -0.83
C VAL A 163 -3.59 -13.43 -0.36
N THR A 164 -3.84 -13.50 0.95
CA THR A 164 -5.12 -13.12 1.57
C THR A 164 -5.14 -11.68 2.08
N GLY A 165 -3.98 -11.04 2.22
CA GLY A 165 -3.85 -9.70 2.79
C GLY A 165 -4.15 -9.63 4.30
N SER A 166 -4.04 -10.75 5.04
CA SER A 166 -4.40 -10.84 6.46
C SER A 166 -3.66 -9.88 7.39
N ASP A 167 -2.51 -9.39 6.98
CA ASP A 167 -1.64 -8.47 7.70
C ASP A 167 -1.90 -6.98 7.38
N TYR A 168 -2.47 -6.67 6.20
CA TYR A 168 -2.67 -5.28 5.76
C TYR A 168 -4.10 -4.92 5.32
N ALA A 169 -4.94 -5.89 4.92
CA ALA A 169 -6.31 -5.63 4.48
C ALA A 169 -7.33 -5.79 5.62
N ALA A 170 -8.54 -5.23 5.47
CA ALA A 170 -9.64 -5.39 6.40
C ALA A 170 -10.46 -6.66 6.15
N LEU A 171 -10.57 -7.08 4.89
CA LEU A 171 -11.41 -8.19 4.43
C LEU A 171 -10.70 -9.05 3.39
N TYR A 172 -11.08 -10.33 3.35
CA TYR A 172 -10.70 -11.27 2.30
C TYR A 172 -11.91 -12.03 1.77
N GLN A 173 -12.16 -11.97 0.48
CA GLN A 173 -13.18 -12.74 -0.24
C GLN A 173 -12.54 -14.04 -0.75
N GLY A 174 -12.67 -15.10 0.05
CA GLY A 174 -12.00 -16.38 -0.19
C GLY A 174 -12.85 -17.43 -0.87
N THR A 175 -14.19 -17.36 -0.71
CA THR A 175 -15.13 -18.34 -1.23
C THR A 175 -16.22 -17.64 -2.03
N HIS A 176 -16.42 -18.10 -3.26
CA HIS A 176 -17.35 -17.48 -4.20
C HIS A 176 -18.53 -18.40 -4.50
N ASN A 177 -19.68 -17.79 -4.83
CA ASN A 177 -20.85 -18.46 -5.40
C ASN A 177 -21.38 -19.62 -4.55
N VAL A 178 -21.45 -19.49 -3.26
CA VAL A 178 -22.09 -20.48 -2.37
C VAL A 178 -23.56 -20.13 -2.13
N THR A 179 -24.37 -21.15 -1.86
CA THR A 179 -25.75 -20.94 -1.45
C THR A 179 -25.76 -20.33 -0.05
N GLY A 180 -26.17 -19.08 0.01
CA GLY A 180 -26.28 -18.31 1.26
C GLY A 180 -27.70 -18.26 1.82
N PRO A 181 -27.96 -17.32 2.75
CA PRO A 181 -29.28 -17.11 3.34
C PRO A 181 -30.35 -16.88 2.27
N ASP A 182 -31.55 -17.40 2.50
CA ASP A 182 -32.70 -17.37 1.57
C ASP A 182 -32.41 -18.03 0.21
N GLY A 183 -31.42 -18.93 0.11
CA GLY A 183 -31.05 -19.60 -1.13
C GLY A 183 -30.36 -18.68 -2.15
N ILE A 184 -29.95 -17.48 -1.78
CA ILE A 184 -29.28 -16.52 -2.66
C ILE A 184 -27.79 -16.89 -2.79
N SER A 185 -27.25 -16.84 -4.01
CA SER A 185 -25.80 -16.99 -4.22
C SER A 185 -25.05 -15.82 -3.61
N VAL A 186 -24.08 -16.12 -2.76
CA VAL A 186 -23.25 -15.12 -2.05
C VAL A 186 -21.79 -15.50 -2.06
N ASP A 187 -20.92 -14.52 -1.82
CA ASP A 187 -19.51 -14.71 -1.55
C ASP A 187 -19.25 -14.55 -0.05
N ILE A 188 -18.37 -15.41 0.49
CA ILE A 188 -18.03 -15.39 1.91
C ILE A 188 -16.73 -14.63 2.11
N ASN A 189 -16.76 -13.74 3.10
CA ASN A 189 -15.64 -12.90 3.47
C ASN A 189 -15.09 -13.26 4.85
N THR A 190 -13.77 -13.29 4.97
CA THR A 190 -13.06 -13.33 6.25
C THR A 190 -12.76 -11.91 6.69
N VAL A 191 -13.05 -11.61 7.97
CA VAL A 191 -12.82 -10.29 8.56
C VAL A 191 -11.50 -10.28 9.31
N TYR A 192 -10.64 -9.29 9.03
CA TYR A 192 -9.34 -9.10 9.67
C TYR A 192 -9.25 -7.82 10.52
N SER A 193 -10.31 -7.01 10.54
CA SER A 193 -10.35 -5.74 11.27
C SER A 193 -11.70 -5.52 11.94
N ASP A 194 -11.72 -5.02 13.17
CA ASP A 194 -12.97 -4.66 13.87
C ASP A 194 -13.79 -3.62 13.11
N ASN A 195 -13.14 -2.69 12.44
CA ASN A 195 -13.78 -1.79 11.50
C ASN A 195 -13.39 -2.16 10.06
N TRP A 196 -14.27 -2.86 9.40
CA TRP A 196 -14.15 -3.20 7.99
C TRP A 196 -15.04 -2.31 7.09
N GLY A 197 -15.33 -1.07 7.53
CA GLY A 197 -16.11 -0.08 6.76
C GLY A 197 -17.55 0.09 7.23
N TRP A 198 -17.99 -0.62 8.27
CA TRP A 198 -19.35 -0.54 8.80
C TRP A 198 -19.58 0.67 9.72
N LYS A 199 -18.55 1.36 10.11
CA LYS A 199 -18.61 2.60 10.91
C LYS A 199 -17.64 3.65 10.38
N PRO A 200 -17.87 4.93 10.69
CA PRO A 200 -16.97 6.00 10.29
C PRO A 200 -15.51 5.73 10.71
N ILE A 201 -14.59 6.18 9.88
CA ILE A 201 -13.15 6.15 10.15
C ILE A 201 -12.71 7.57 10.47
N ASP A 202 -11.98 7.75 11.54
CA ASP A 202 -11.48 9.05 11.95
C ASP A 202 -10.56 9.63 10.86
N PRO A 203 -10.85 10.85 10.34
CA PRO A 203 -9.99 11.50 9.36
C PRO A 203 -8.62 11.89 9.92
N SER A 204 -8.53 12.04 11.24
CA SER A 204 -7.24 12.22 11.89
C SER A 204 -6.46 10.93 11.70
N PRO A 205 -5.30 10.95 11.01
CA PRO A 205 -4.45 9.79 11.08
C PRO A 205 -4.17 9.61 12.58
N LYS A 206 -4.72 8.54 13.16
CA LYS A 206 -4.06 8.01 14.34
C LYS A 206 -2.65 7.81 13.85
N LYS A 207 -1.75 8.74 14.16
CA LYS A 207 -0.33 8.45 14.14
C LYS A 207 -0.26 7.12 14.86
N VAL A 208 -0.16 6.04 14.11
CA VAL A 208 0.41 4.82 14.64
C VAL A 208 1.84 5.22 14.86
N THR A 209 2.06 5.88 15.97
CA THR A 209 3.29 5.74 16.68
C THR A 209 3.31 4.25 17.09
N LYS A 210 3.64 3.30 16.18
CA LYS A 210 4.62 2.34 16.60
C LYS A 210 5.66 3.28 17.20
N LYS A 211 5.75 3.31 18.53
CA LYS A 211 6.95 3.78 19.20
C LYS A 211 8.02 2.87 18.60
N VAL A 212 8.64 3.35 17.51
CA VAL A 212 9.95 2.84 17.15
C VAL A 212 10.70 3.08 18.43
N ASN A 213 11.11 2.02 19.08
CA ASN A 213 11.81 2.10 20.35
C ASN A 213 13.19 2.65 19.99
N ILE A 214 13.25 3.98 19.77
CA ILE A 214 14.48 4.68 19.44
C ILE A 214 15.34 4.52 20.70
N PRO A 215 16.48 3.83 20.63
CA PRO A 215 17.35 3.64 21.76
C PRO A 215 17.60 4.99 22.44
N THR A 216 17.58 5.02 23.77
CA THR A 216 17.60 6.26 24.58
C THR A 216 18.75 7.21 24.20
N GLN A 217 19.89 6.66 23.77
CA GLN A 217 21.06 7.43 23.32
C GLN A 217 20.79 8.27 22.06
N TYR A 218 19.75 7.91 21.24
CA TYR A 218 19.39 8.61 20.00
C TYR A 218 18.10 9.44 20.14
N GLN A 219 17.41 9.37 21.29
CA GLN A 219 16.17 10.13 21.50
C GLN A 219 16.41 11.65 21.53
N LYS A 220 17.66 12.08 21.68
CA LYS A 220 18.06 13.48 21.67
C LYS A 220 18.57 13.97 20.32
N ILE A 221 18.57 13.12 19.29
CA ILE A 221 18.97 13.53 17.94
C ILE A 221 17.89 14.44 17.38
N CYS A 222 18.23 15.70 17.18
CA CYS A 222 17.43 16.64 16.42
C CYS A 222 17.73 16.42 14.92
N PRO A 223 16.76 16.02 14.10
CA PRO A 223 16.97 15.90 12.67
C PRO A 223 17.52 17.22 12.11
N ASN A 224 18.61 17.17 11.37
CA ASN A 224 19.11 18.28 10.61
C ASN A 224 18.66 18.16 9.15
N PRO A 225 17.54 18.78 8.74
CA PRO A 225 17.04 18.69 7.37
C PRO A 225 17.95 19.39 6.35
N ARG A 226 19.01 20.05 6.82
CA ARG A 226 20.00 20.75 6.01
C ARG A 226 21.37 20.08 6.11
N HIS A 227 21.42 18.79 6.51
CA HIS A 227 22.68 18.07 6.56
C HIS A 227 23.37 18.12 5.21
N ARG A 228 24.63 18.50 5.21
CA ARG A 228 25.52 18.51 4.06
C ARG A 228 26.76 17.69 4.38
N GLY A 229 27.36 17.13 3.36
CA GLY A 229 28.52 16.28 3.48
C GLY A 229 28.19 14.80 3.64
N ASP A 230 29.22 13.99 3.70
CA ASP A 230 29.13 12.55 3.70
C ASP A 230 28.48 11.98 4.95
N PRO A 231 27.67 10.92 4.84
CA PRO A 231 26.93 10.34 5.95
C PRO A 231 27.81 9.42 6.81
N VAL A 232 28.85 9.94 7.41
CA VAL A 232 29.79 9.21 8.30
C VAL A 232 29.11 8.61 9.55
N PHE A 233 27.88 9.05 9.86
CA PHE A 233 27.07 8.59 10.97
C PHE A 233 26.30 7.28 10.68
N LEU A 234 26.34 6.74 9.46
CA LEU A 234 25.57 5.55 9.07
C LEU A 234 25.79 4.34 9.98
N PRO A 235 27.04 3.96 10.39
CA PRO A 235 27.24 2.82 11.26
C PRO A 235 26.54 2.98 12.62
N GLU A 236 26.55 4.19 13.17
CA GLU A 236 25.93 4.50 14.46
C GLU A 236 24.41 4.36 14.39
N VAL A 237 23.80 4.92 13.34
CA VAL A 237 22.36 4.80 13.09
C VAL A 237 21.97 3.33 12.93
N LEU A 238 22.66 2.57 12.09
CA LEU A 238 22.33 1.16 11.86
C LEU A 238 22.46 0.32 13.14
N ARG A 239 23.55 0.49 13.90
CA ARG A 239 23.75 -0.18 15.20
C ARG A 239 22.69 0.19 16.23
N ALA A 240 22.23 1.45 16.21
CA ALA A 240 21.17 1.93 17.11
C ALA A 240 19.86 1.18 16.93
N PHE A 241 19.57 0.74 15.70
CA PHE A 241 18.40 -0.06 15.37
C PHE A 241 18.66 -1.56 15.40
N GLY A 242 19.79 -2.00 15.99
CA GLY A 242 20.11 -3.42 16.18
C GLY A 242 20.57 -4.12 14.91
N VAL A 243 20.91 -3.40 13.86
CA VAL A 243 21.45 -3.97 12.63
C VAL A 243 22.91 -4.34 12.86
N PRO A 244 23.35 -5.59 12.59
CA PRO A 244 24.77 -5.95 12.59
C PRO A 244 25.51 -5.14 11.52
N VAL A 245 26.60 -4.47 11.90
CA VAL A 245 27.35 -3.58 11.00
C VAL A 245 28.79 -4.01 10.87
N LYS A 246 29.26 -4.14 9.63
CA LYS A 246 30.67 -4.27 9.24
C LYS A 246 31.09 -3.03 8.47
N GLU A 247 32.32 -2.61 8.64
CA GLU A 247 32.91 -1.48 7.92
C GLU A 247 34.09 -2.01 7.08
N LEU A 248 34.07 -1.77 5.78
CA LEU A 248 35.24 -2.12 4.95
C LEU A 248 36.39 -1.16 5.23
N PRO A 249 37.65 -1.63 5.13
CA PRO A 249 38.80 -0.74 5.28
C PRO A 249 38.74 0.41 4.28
N GLY A 250 38.92 1.64 4.76
CA GLY A 250 38.94 2.84 3.94
C GLY A 250 37.57 3.33 3.48
N TRP A 251 36.45 2.81 4.02
CA TRP A 251 35.12 3.22 3.60
C TRP A 251 34.84 4.72 3.84
N LYS A 252 35.48 5.34 4.85
CA LYS A 252 35.31 6.78 5.17
C LYS A 252 35.94 7.73 4.15
N GLU A 253 36.86 7.23 3.37
CA GLU A 253 37.58 7.99 2.34
C GLU A 253 37.18 7.56 0.92
N TRP A 254 36.12 6.72 0.79
CA TRP A 254 35.76 6.12 -0.48
C TRP A 254 34.42 6.58 -1.00
N GLY A 255 34.39 6.98 -2.28
CA GLY A 255 33.23 7.44 -3.05
C GLY A 255 33.63 8.21 -4.30
N MET A 256 32.64 8.64 -5.08
CA MET A 256 32.79 9.38 -6.33
C MET A 256 32.79 10.91 -6.13
N GLY A 257 32.93 11.38 -4.91
CA GLY A 257 32.83 12.76 -4.46
C GLY A 257 31.99 12.89 -3.20
N ASP A 258 31.89 14.10 -2.70
CA ASP A 258 31.19 14.38 -1.45
C ASP A 258 29.69 14.68 -1.69
N PHE A 259 28.86 14.32 -0.74
CA PHE A 259 27.46 14.73 -0.76
C PHE A 259 27.32 16.24 -0.50
N ASP A 260 26.53 16.92 -1.31
CA ASP A 260 26.08 18.29 -0.99
C ASP A 260 24.92 18.25 0.02
N ARG A 261 23.89 17.52 -0.31
CA ARG A 261 22.68 17.37 0.54
C ARG A 261 22.07 15.99 0.35
N ILE A 262 21.92 15.25 1.42
CA ILE A 262 21.20 13.99 1.40
C ILE A 262 19.72 14.28 1.34
N TRP A 263 19.07 13.79 0.28
CA TRP A 263 17.63 13.93 0.07
C TRP A 263 16.86 12.67 0.50
N GLY A 264 17.47 11.49 0.33
CA GLY A 264 16.81 10.24 0.64
C GLY A 264 17.71 9.03 0.52
N VAL A 265 17.09 7.86 0.53
CA VAL A 265 17.71 6.55 0.39
C VAL A 265 17.12 5.84 -0.83
N ALA A 266 17.96 5.23 -1.63
CA ALA A 266 17.56 4.38 -2.75
C ALA A 266 17.95 2.93 -2.46
N ALA A 267 16.98 2.02 -2.51
CA ALA A 267 17.20 0.60 -2.38
C ALA A 267 17.21 -0.07 -3.75
N HIS A 268 18.25 -0.88 -4.00
CA HIS A 268 18.41 -1.68 -5.19
C HIS A 268 18.56 -3.15 -4.81
N HIS A 269 18.78 -4.02 -5.75
CA HIS A 269 19.29 -5.37 -5.50
C HIS A 269 20.56 -5.58 -6.33
N THR A 270 21.46 -6.39 -5.82
CA THR A 270 22.79 -6.62 -6.43
C THR A 270 22.75 -7.43 -7.75
N GLY A 271 21.56 -7.89 -8.18
CA GLY A 271 21.41 -8.75 -9.37
C GLY A 271 21.85 -10.21 -9.14
N SER A 272 22.39 -10.53 -7.97
CA SER A 272 22.86 -11.88 -7.60
C SER A 272 22.74 -12.11 -6.09
N ASN A 273 22.42 -13.34 -5.70
CA ASN A 273 22.38 -13.76 -4.30
C ASN A 273 23.78 -13.90 -3.66
N PHE A 274 24.85 -13.69 -4.41
CA PHE A 274 26.25 -13.94 -4.01
C PHE A 274 27.19 -12.75 -4.14
N THR A 275 26.69 -11.59 -4.59
CA THR A 275 27.50 -10.38 -4.73
C THR A 275 28.08 -9.96 -3.37
N SER A 276 29.38 -9.75 -3.29
CA SER A 276 30.04 -9.36 -2.04
C SER A 276 30.03 -7.84 -1.83
N ALA A 277 30.27 -7.42 -0.58
CA ALA A 277 30.41 -6.01 -0.24
C ALA A 277 31.64 -5.37 -0.90
N GLU A 278 32.72 -6.14 -1.08
CA GLU A 278 33.93 -5.69 -1.77
C GLU A 278 33.66 -5.40 -3.25
N TYR A 279 32.80 -6.22 -3.89
CA TYR A 279 32.36 -5.94 -5.26
C TYR A 279 31.54 -4.63 -5.33
N ILE A 280 30.65 -4.39 -4.39
CA ILE A 280 29.86 -3.15 -4.31
C ILE A 280 30.77 -1.94 -4.07
N ALA A 281 31.78 -2.10 -3.22
CA ALA A 281 32.72 -1.03 -2.94
C ALA A 281 33.60 -0.65 -4.15
N ARG A 282 33.96 -1.63 -4.99
CA ARG A 282 34.81 -1.45 -6.17
C ARG A 282 34.30 -2.27 -7.33
N ASN A 283 33.23 -1.77 -7.95
CA ASN A 283 32.54 -2.49 -9.01
C ASN A 283 33.33 -2.44 -10.33
N PRO A 284 33.84 -3.59 -10.81
CA PRO A 284 34.58 -3.61 -12.07
C PRO A 284 33.76 -3.15 -13.28
N GLY A 285 32.46 -3.35 -13.27
CA GLY A 285 31.54 -2.86 -14.32
C GLY A 285 31.33 -1.35 -14.33
N LEU A 286 31.80 -0.65 -13.29
CA LEU A 286 31.75 0.80 -13.11
C LEU A 286 33.17 1.38 -12.93
N GLU A 287 34.16 0.83 -13.61
CA GLU A 287 35.57 1.29 -13.53
C GLU A 287 36.12 1.30 -12.10
N ASN A 288 35.70 0.31 -11.28
CA ASN A 288 36.00 0.19 -9.86
C ASN A 288 35.41 1.30 -8.98
N ALA A 289 34.36 1.99 -9.43
CA ALA A 289 33.64 2.96 -8.64
C ALA A 289 32.78 2.31 -7.54
N LEU A 290 32.40 3.11 -6.54
CA LEU A 290 31.44 2.72 -5.52
C LEU A 290 30.05 2.58 -6.16
N SER A 291 29.43 1.39 -6.06
CA SER A 291 28.06 1.17 -6.52
C SER A 291 27.03 1.63 -5.51
N SER A 292 27.29 1.47 -4.21
CA SER A 292 26.34 1.82 -3.15
C SER A 292 27.07 1.98 -1.82
N GLN A 293 26.55 2.81 -0.93
CA GLN A 293 27.16 3.04 0.38
C GLN A 293 27.02 1.83 1.30
N ILE A 294 25.91 1.10 1.17
CA ILE A 294 25.59 -0.02 2.06
C ILE A 294 25.30 -1.27 1.23
N HIS A 295 26.00 -2.35 1.51
CA HIS A 295 25.65 -3.69 1.10
C HIS A 295 24.93 -4.42 2.26
N LEU A 296 23.78 -5.06 1.99
CA LEU A 296 23.06 -5.86 2.97
C LEU A 296 23.18 -7.34 2.62
N SER A 297 23.77 -8.13 3.53
CA SER A 297 23.91 -9.58 3.37
C SER A 297 22.55 -10.28 3.40
N ARG A 298 22.35 -11.22 2.46
CA ARG A 298 21.18 -12.11 2.43
C ARG A 298 21.24 -13.20 3.50
N GLN A 299 22.42 -13.50 4.04
CA GLN A 299 22.60 -14.55 5.04
C GLN A 299 22.60 -13.97 6.46
N ALA A 300 21.99 -14.71 7.39
CA ALA A 300 22.07 -14.35 8.80
C ALA A 300 23.52 -14.21 9.25
N PRO A 301 23.82 -13.20 10.06
CA PRO A 301 22.94 -12.27 10.78
C PRO A 301 22.51 -11.01 10.00
N TYR A 302 22.32 -11.07 8.68
CA TYR A 302 21.84 -9.97 7.83
C TYR A 302 22.64 -8.67 8.00
N THR A 303 23.95 -8.79 7.86
CA THR A 303 24.89 -7.71 8.15
C THR A 303 24.84 -6.60 7.10
N ALA A 304 24.71 -5.36 7.56
CA ALA A 304 24.95 -4.17 6.74
C ALA A 304 26.45 -3.89 6.71
N THR A 305 27.05 -3.91 5.50
CA THR A 305 28.46 -3.58 5.31
C THR A 305 28.57 -2.22 4.68
N LEU A 306 29.30 -1.30 5.35
CA LEU A 306 29.63 0.04 4.81
C LEU A 306 30.72 -0.12 3.76
N CYS A 307 30.38 0.18 2.50
CA CYS A 307 31.25 0.04 1.33
C CYS A 307 32.01 1.32 0.98
N GLY A 308 31.40 2.46 1.26
CA GLY A 308 31.95 3.79 1.07
C GLY A 308 31.01 4.83 1.66
N VAL A 309 31.49 6.04 1.89
CA VAL A 309 30.71 7.12 2.49
C VAL A 309 30.34 8.21 1.50
N GLY A 310 31.14 8.41 0.45
CA GLY A 310 30.90 9.43 -0.56
C GLY A 310 29.83 9.02 -1.58
N VAL A 311 29.59 9.86 -2.56
CA VAL A 311 28.64 9.61 -3.65
C VAL A 311 28.93 8.26 -4.33
N ALA A 312 27.87 7.48 -4.55
CA ALA A 312 27.95 6.21 -5.25
C ALA A 312 27.24 6.27 -6.60
N TRP A 313 27.60 5.38 -7.50
CA TRP A 313 27.01 5.30 -8.84
C TRP A 313 25.92 4.22 -8.87
N HIS A 314 24.73 4.52 -8.34
CA HIS A 314 23.65 3.54 -8.19
C HIS A 314 22.34 3.95 -8.90
N LEU A 315 22.15 5.22 -9.20
CA LEU A 315 20.98 5.71 -9.92
C LEU A 315 21.35 6.02 -11.37
N GLY A 316 20.61 5.42 -12.29
CA GLY A 316 20.77 5.66 -13.72
C GLY A 316 20.07 6.94 -14.20
N LYS A 317 19.59 6.92 -15.45
CA LYS A 317 18.79 8.01 -16.01
C LYS A 317 17.36 7.96 -15.50
N GLY A 318 16.83 9.10 -15.06
CA GLY A 318 15.48 9.22 -14.56
C GLY A 318 15.16 10.61 -14.01
N SER A 319 13.94 10.79 -13.56
CA SER A 319 13.52 12.03 -12.89
C SER A 319 12.63 11.70 -11.71
N TYR A 320 12.75 12.51 -10.66
CA TYR A 320 11.90 12.45 -9.48
C TYR A 320 11.64 13.87 -9.00
N PRO A 321 10.42 14.23 -8.55
CA PRO A 321 10.11 15.55 -8.03
C PRO A 321 11.08 15.97 -6.93
N GLY A 322 11.73 17.12 -7.09
CA GLY A 322 12.69 17.67 -6.14
C GLY A 322 14.13 17.21 -6.32
N LEU A 323 14.43 16.32 -7.29
CA LEU A 323 15.78 15.92 -7.67
C LEU A 323 16.12 16.39 -9.11
N PRO A 324 17.39 16.67 -9.39
CA PRO A 324 17.83 16.96 -10.77
C PRO A 324 17.62 15.75 -11.68
N THR A 325 17.06 15.96 -12.87
CA THR A 325 16.89 14.92 -13.89
C THR A 325 18.23 14.31 -14.26
N ASN A 326 18.33 12.98 -14.27
CA ASN A 326 19.54 12.19 -14.59
C ASN A 326 20.75 12.46 -13.70
N ASN A 327 20.57 13.08 -12.54
CA ASN A 327 21.67 13.41 -11.62
C ASN A 327 21.24 13.31 -10.16
N ALA A 328 20.68 12.16 -9.75
CA ALA A 328 20.22 11.93 -8.39
C ALA A 328 21.29 11.32 -7.46
N ASN A 329 22.37 10.74 -7.99
CA ASN A 329 23.43 10.10 -7.19
C ASN A 329 23.97 10.99 -6.05
N PRO A 330 24.27 12.30 -6.26
CA PRO A 330 24.78 13.16 -5.19
C PRO A 330 23.80 13.47 -4.06
N PHE A 331 22.57 12.98 -4.14
CA PHE A 331 21.48 13.29 -3.20
C PHE A 331 20.91 12.06 -2.51
N MET A 332 21.35 10.85 -2.88
CA MET A 332 20.74 9.61 -2.42
C MET A 332 21.77 8.65 -1.83
N ILE A 333 21.53 8.16 -0.62
CA ILE A 333 22.27 7.03 -0.06
C ILE A 333 21.78 5.75 -0.71
N GLY A 334 22.66 4.97 -1.28
CA GLY A 334 22.36 3.68 -1.89
C GLY A 334 22.45 2.54 -0.88
N ILE A 335 21.47 1.63 -0.94
CA ILE A 335 21.51 0.33 -0.26
C ILE A 335 21.36 -0.77 -1.29
N GLU A 336 22.28 -1.70 -1.32
CA GLU A 336 22.29 -2.86 -2.21
C GLU A 336 22.10 -4.16 -1.42
N PRO A 337 20.86 -4.59 -1.18
CA PRO A 337 20.55 -5.92 -0.68
C PRO A 337 21.03 -7.01 -1.64
N GLN A 338 21.69 -8.03 -1.09
CA GLN A 338 22.18 -9.19 -1.83
C GLN A 338 21.02 -10.06 -2.32
N SER A 339 20.60 -9.86 -3.56
CA SER A 339 19.45 -10.53 -4.17
C SER A 339 19.55 -10.59 -5.70
N ASN A 340 19.00 -11.65 -6.29
CA ASN A 340 18.81 -11.79 -7.74
C ASN A 340 17.51 -11.14 -8.24
N GLY A 341 16.73 -10.50 -7.35
CA GLY A 341 15.46 -9.85 -7.67
C GLY A 341 14.26 -10.79 -7.85
N THR A 342 14.44 -12.11 -7.79
CA THR A 342 13.38 -13.11 -8.01
C THR A 342 13.14 -14.00 -6.80
N ASP A 343 14.19 -14.35 -6.06
CA ASP A 343 14.06 -15.18 -4.88
C ASP A 343 13.52 -14.37 -3.69
N PRO A 344 12.57 -14.90 -2.91
CA PRO A 344 12.09 -14.21 -1.73
C PRO A 344 13.24 -13.94 -0.74
N TRP A 345 13.14 -12.86 0.02
CA TRP A 345 14.04 -12.60 1.13
C TRP A 345 13.84 -13.64 2.23
N PRO A 346 14.91 -14.11 2.88
CA PRO A 346 14.81 -15.07 3.96
C PRO A 346 14.15 -14.50 5.20
#